data_504ceb728064f37aba451439fa6a26be
#
_entry.id   504ceb728064f37aba451439fa6a26be
#
_cell.length_a   1.000
_cell.length_b   1.000
_cell.length_c   1.000
_cell.angle_alpha   90.00
_cell.angle_beta   90.00
_cell.angle_gamma   90.00
#
_symmetry.space_group_name_H-M   'P 1'
#
loop_
_entity.id
_entity.type
_entity.pdbx_description
1 polymer ?
#
loop_
_entity_poly.entity_id
_entity_poly.type
_entity_poly.pdbx_seq_one_letter_code
_entity_poly.pdbx_strand_id
1 'polypeptide(L)' 'MINENMKTGSFEILAKNIEIISKCNELPFMIEDDNNASENSKLEYRYLDLRRDSLKNKIILRCQATHLIRNFLVKKIF' A
#
# COMPACT_ATOMS: atom_id res chain seq x y z
N MET A 1 -22.16 -2.61 -15.48
CA MET A 1 -21.34 -1.80 -16.40
C MET A 1 -19.87 -1.96 -16.05
N ILE A 2 -19.03 -2.25 -17.03
CA ILE A 2 -17.59 -2.43 -16.82
C ILE A 2 -16.92 -1.07 -16.69
N ASN A 3 -16.12 -0.88 -15.63
CA ASN A 3 -15.33 0.32 -15.43
C ASN A 3 -13.84 -0.01 -15.61
N GLU A 4 -13.29 0.38 -16.74
CA GLU A 4 -11.90 0.08 -17.11
C GLU A 4 -10.89 0.86 -16.27
N ASN A 5 -11.31 1.93 -15.59
CA ASN A 5 -10.45 2.75 -14.76
C ASN A 5 -10.14 2.11 -13.40
N MET A 6 -10.83 1.02 -13.06
CA MET A 6 -10.66 0.32 -11.77
C MET A 6 -10.20 -1.11 -12.03
N LYS A 7 -9.31 -1.61 -11.19
CA LYS A 7 -8.82 -3.00 -11.28
C LYS A 7 -9.95 -4.01 -11.14
N THR A 8 -10.95 -3.70 -10.31
CA THR A 8 -12.10 -4.57 -10.05
C THR A 8 -13.35 -4.10 -10.77
N GLY A 9 -13.19 -3.29 -11.82
CA GLY A 9 -14.30 -2.64 -12.52
C GLY A 9 -15.10 -3.54 -13.44
N SER A 10 -14.70 -4.81 -13.62
CA SER A 10 -15.45 -5.76 -14.45
C SER A 10 -16.76 -6.19 -13.81
N PHE A 11 -16.88 -6.03 -12.50
CA PHE A 11 -18.08 -6.38 -11.74
C PHE A 11 -18.58 -5.18 -10.96
N GLU A 12 -19.89 -5.16 -10.73
CA GLU A 12 -20.52 -4.15 -9.90
C GLU A 12 -21.48 -4.86 -8.95
N ILE A 13 -21.39 -4.52 -7.66
CA ILE A 13 -22.24 -5.11 -6.64
C ILE A 13 -23.17 -4.04 -6.12
N LEU A 14 -24.49 -4.29 -6.26
CA LEU A 14 -25.51 -3.39 -5.73
C LEU A 14 -25.77 -3.73 -4.27
N ALA A 15 -25.37 -2.84 -3.36
CA ALA A 15 -25.62 -3.01 -1.94
C ALA A 15 -27.05 -2.63 -1.60
N LYS A 16 -27.82 -3.55 -1.02
CA LYS A 16 -29.18 -3.29 -0.58
C LYS A 16 -29.24 -2.85 0.87
N ASN A 17 -28.38 -3.42 1.71
CA ASN A 17 -28.26 -3.07 3.12
C ASN A 17 -26.80 -2.93 3.48
N ILE A 18 -26.52 -1.95 4.36
CA ILE A 18 -25.15 -1.71 4.84
C ILE A 18 -25.21 -1.64 6.36
N GLU A 19 -24.42 -2.49 7.02
CA GLU A 19 -24.29 -2.49 8.47
C GLU A 19 -22.84 -2.13 8.81
N ILE A 20 -22.67 -1.09 9.61
CA ILE A 20 -21.34 -0.65 10.05
C ILE A 20 -21.00 -1.40 11.33
N ILE A 21 -20.10 -2.37 11.23
CA ILE A 21 -19.66 -3.19 12.37
C ILE A 21 -18.69 -2.42 13.25
N SER A 22 -17.79 -1.66 12.63
CA SER A 22 -16.78 -0.89 13.35
C SER A 22 -16.51 0.41 12.63
N LYS A 23 -16.27 1.46 13.38
CA LYS A 23 -15.89 2.76 12.84
C LYS A 23 -14.48 3.10 13.27
N CYS A 24 -13.79 3.90 12.49
CA CYS A 24 -12.50 4.45 12.87
C CYS A 24 -12.59 5.97 12.99
N ASN A 25 -11.59 6.56 13.65
CA ASN A 25 -11.43 8.00 13.66
C ASN A 25 -11.02 8.51 12.29
N GLU A 26 -11.12 9.81 12.08
CA GLU A 26 -10.69 10.42 10.83
C GLU A 26 -9.23 10.11 10.55
N LEU A 27 -8.92 9.74 9.29
CA LEU A 27 -7.56 9.42 8.90
C LEU A 27 -6.69 10.68 8.88
N PRO A 28 -5.42 10.58 9.33
CA PRO A 28 -4.50 11.73 9.30
C PRO A 28 -4.14 12.17 7.88
N PHE A 29 -4.21 11.27 6.91
CA PHE A 29 -4.02 11.56 5.48
C PHE A 29 -4.64 10.44 4.65
N MET A 30 -4.86 10.71 3.38
CA MET A 30 -5.39 9.71 2.45
C MET A 30 -4.29 8.74 2.02
N ILE A 31 -4.64 7.48 1.80
CA ILE A 31 -3.72 6.46 1.33
C ILE A 31 -3.60 6.57 -0.19
N GLU A 32 -3.02 7.67 -0.63
CA GLU A 32 -2.81 8.01 -2.03
C GLU A 32 -1.41 8.62 -2.18
N ASP A 33 -0.80 8.44 -3.35
CA ASP A 33 0.55 8.93 -3.59
C ASP A 33 0.64 10.45 -3.62
N ASP A 34 -0.42 11.13 -4.00
CA ASP A 34 -0.48 12.57 -4.15
C ASP A 34 -1.09 13.29 -2.94
N ASN A 35 -1.06 12.68 -1.77
CA ASN A 35 -1.53 13.35 -0.56
C ASN A 35 -0.59 14.49 -0.16
N ASN A 36 -1.13 15.46 0.57
CA ASN A 36 -0.39 16.65 1.01
C ASN A 36 0.16 16.53 2.45
N ALA A 37 0.23 15.32 2.98
CA ALA A 37 0.69 15.11 4.33
C ALA A 37 2.17 15.44 4.48
N SER A 38 2.54 16.01 5.63
CA SER A 38 3.94 16.31 5.94
C SER A 38 4.72 15.02 6.19
N GLU A 39 6.04 15.10 6.07
CA GLU A 39 6.92 13.96 6.35
C GLU A 39 6.79 13.50 7.79
N ASN A 40 6.62 14.44 8.74
CA ASN A 40 6.42 14.10 10.15
C ASN A 40 5.14 13.30 10.37
N SER A 41 4.04 13.68 9.72
CA SER A 41 2.79 12.92 9.81
C SER A 41 2.92 11.54 9.22
N LYS A 42 3.65 11.41 8.11
CA LYS A 42 3.90 10.10 7.47
C LYS A 42 4.75 9.20 8.35
N LEU A 43 5.74 9.74 9.05
CA LEU A 43 6.56 8.96 9.97
C LEU A 43 5.80 8.55 11.23
N GLU A 44 4.94 9.42 11.76
CA GLU A 44 4.11 9.11 12.91
C GLU A 44 3.12 7.99 12.61
N TYR A 45 2.51 8.02 11.42
CA TYR A 45 1.55 7.02 10.98
C TYR A 45 2.13 6.15 9.88
N ARG A 46 3.34 5.62 10.11
CA ARG A 46 4.07 4.87 9.10
C ARG A 46 3.33 3.64 8.60
N TYR A 47 2.55 3.00 9.45
CA TYR A 47 1.74 1.85 9.05
C TYR A 47 0.70 2.20 7.98
N LEU A 48 0.21 3.44 7.96
CA LEU A 48 -0.67 3.93 6.90
C LEU A 48 0.12 4.33 5.65
N ASP A 49 1.26 4.98 5.85
CA ASP A 49 2.11 5.42 4.74
C ASP A 49 2.64 4.24 3.93
N LEU A 50 2.92 3.12 4.58
CA LEU A 50 3.39 1.89 3.91
C LEU A 50 2.33 1.27 2.99
N ARG A 51 1.08 1.69 3.10
CA ARG A 51 0.02 1.24 2.21
C ARG A 51 -0.05 2.03 0.90
N ARG A 52 0.66 3.15 0.81
CA ARG A 52 0.77 3.89 -0.46
C ARG A 52 1.66 3.10 -1.41
N ASP A 53 1.26 3.04 -2.68
CA ASP A 53 1.97 2.24 -3.67
C ASP A 53 3.42 2.70 -3.86
N SER A 54 3.69 4.01 -3.86
CA SER A 54 5.06 4.50 -4.08
C SER A 54 6.02 4.07 -2.98
N LEU A 55 5.65 4.22 -1.71
CA LEU A 55 6.50 3.79 -0.61
C LEU A 55 6.56 2.27 -0.49
N LYS A 56 5.42 1.60 -0.65
CA LYS A 56 5.35 0.15 -0.62
C LYS A 56 6.28 -0.47 -1.67
N ASN A 57 6.26 0.04 -2.90
CA ASN A 57 7.09 -0.47 -3.98
C ASN A 57 8.57 -0.26 -3.72
N LYS A 58 8.95 0.85 -3.09
CA LYS A 58 10.34 1.08 -2.68
C LYS A 58 10.83 0.05 -1.67
N ILE A 59 10.01 -0.27 -0.69
CA ILE A 59 10.35 -1.29 0.32
C ILE A 59 10.44 -2.67 -0.32
N ILE A 60 9.53 -3.01 -1.20
CA ILE A 60 9.55 -4.29 -1.93
C ILE A 60 10.82 -4.40 -2.77
N LEU A 61 11.18 -3.35 -3.50
CA LEU A 61 12.40 -3.34 -4.30
C LEU A 61 13.64 -3.53 -3.43
N ARG A 62 13.71 -2.86 -2.30
CA ARG A 62 14.82 -3.01 -1.36
C ARG A 62 14.92 -4.44 -0.83
N CYS A 63 13.77 -5.04 -0.50
CA CYS A 63 13.72 -6.42 -0.03
C CYS A 63 14.24 -7.39 -1.09
N GLN A 64 13.80 -7.24 -2.33
CA GLN A 64 14.21 -8.08 -3.45
C GLN A 64 15.71 -7.92 -3.74
N ALA A 65 16.21 -6.70 -3.74
CA ALA A 65 17.64 -6.44 -3.97
C ALA A 65 18.50 -7.07 -2.90
N THR A 66 18.11 -6.94 -1.64
CA THR A 66 18.83 -7.53 -0.52
C THR A 66 18.85 -9.07 -0.61
N HIS A 67 17.71 -9.64 -0.99
CA HIS A 67 17.60 -11.09 -1.16
C HIS A 67 18.52 -11.61 -2.27
N LEU A 68 18.56 -10.92 -3.39
CA LEU A 68 19.42 -11.29 -4.52
C LEU A 68 20.91 -11.21 -4.14
N ILE A 69 21.30 -10.17 -3.42
CA ILE A 69 22.67 -10.01 -2.96
C ILE A 69 23.06 -11.14 -2.01
N ARG A 70 22.19 -11.47 -1.06
CA ARG A 70 22.44 -12.59 -0.13
C ARG A 70 22.58 -13.91 -0.86
N ASN A 71 21.69 -14.20 -1.78
CA ASN A 71 21.74 -15.43 -2.55
C ASN A 71 23.03 -15.54 -3.37
N PHE A 72 23.43 -14.45 -3.99
CA PHE A 72 24.67 -14.40 -4.75
C PHE A 72 25.87 -14.69 -3.85
N LEU A 73 25.96 -14.04 -2.69
CA LEU A 73 27.08 -14.23 -1.78
C LEU A 73 27.11 -15.64 -1.20
N VAL A 74 25.95 -16.19 -0.86
CA VAL A 74 25.88 -17.57 -0.35
C VAL A 74 26.40 -18.56 -1.38
N LYS A 75 26.00 -18.40 -2.64
CA LYS A 75 26.45 -19.30 -3.73
C LYS A 75 27.92 -19.15 -4.05
N LYS A 76 28.50 -17.95 -3.91
CA LYS A 76 29.89 -17.68 -4.29
C LYS A 76 30.89 -17.90 -3.16
N ILE A 77 30.48 -17.64 -1.91
CA ILE A 77 31.40 -17.63 -0.77
C ILE A 77 31.18 -18.83 0.16
N PHE A 78 29.94 -19.25 0.24
CA PHE A 78 29.55 -20.37 1.08
C PHE A 78 29.01 -21.52 0.23
#